data_16a493212b8d0e7cb690374622983ee9
#
_entry.id   16a493212b8d0e7cb690374622983ee9
#
_cell.length_a   1.000
_cell.length_b   1.000
_cell.length_c   1.000
_cell.angle_alpha   90.00
_cell.angle_beta   90.00
_cell.angle_gamma   90.00
#
_symmetry.space_group_name_H-M   'P 1'
#
loop_
_entity.id
_entity.type
_entity.pdbx_description
1 polymer ?
#
loop_
_entity_poly.entity_id
_entity_poly.type
_entity_poly.pdbx_seq_one_letter_code
_entity_poly.pdbx_strand_id
1 'polypeptide(L)'
;MKSDNKKQNDKKPKSFNAKEFVQTHNILWAPSPRQLAMMERTEFEGLYGGAAGGGKSDYLLVEALRQVHIKAYRAIIFRKTFPELEDLISRSMELYGGAFPKAEYNVSRHVWTFPSGAKIYFGSMQHTKDRLKYQGRHFDFVGFDELTHFSWDEYNYLFSRVRSSAPGLRKYIRSTANPGGPGHGWVKERFITPAKPGTPIVETKEVTDPNGNIIRNTKDRIFIQSKVFDNPDLVHNNPDYIASLAMMPEAERRALLEGDWDSFGGQVFKEWKNDQEGYNTQQWSHVINPFKIPEGWEIIRGYDHGYAKPFSVGWYAVDYTGCIYRIRELYGMKKDSPNVGIEIQPADVARQIRAIEETDPNLKGRRITGIADPSIFAKDRGPSIADTMAKLGVYWAPGDNHRIAGKMQYHYRMAFDEHGRSMFYVFKNCKEFIRTVPNLVYDEKDVEDVDTKQEDHIYDECRYVLMSRIIAIRKNIEKPLPLEDPLDLYKEERERRSRVIRV
;
A
#
# COMPACT_ATOMS: atom_id res chain seq x y z
N MET A 1 37.86 70.53 10.21
CA MET A 1 37.54 69.09 10.25
C MET A 1 36.06 68.97 10.06
N LYS A 2 35.61 68.61 8.84
CA LYS A 2 34.25 68.38 8.53
C LYS A 2 34.08 66.86 8.50
N SER A 3 33.15 66.33 9.30
CA SER A 3 32.77 64.92 9.33
C SER A 3 31.73 64.64 8.26
N ASP A 4 32.08 63.84 7.24
CA ASP A 4 31.18 63.32 6.24
C ASP A 4 30.33 62.18 6.81
N ASN A 5 29.06 62.45 7.07
CA ASN A 5 28.06 61.44 7.37
C ASN A 5 27.58 60.78 6.07
N LYS A 6 28.13 59.63 5.71
CA LYS A 6 27.55 58.75 4.68
C LYS A 6 26.27 58.11 5.21
N LYS A 7 25.12 58.58 4.73
CA LYS A 7 23.84 57.90 4.87
C LYS A 7 23.89 56.57 4.09
N GLN A 8 23.95 55.45 4.80
CA GLN A 8 23.67 54.13 4.25
C GLN A 8 22.16 54.08 3.88
N ASN A 9 21.89 54.00 2.59
CA ASN A 9 20.54 53.72 2.07
C ASN A 9 20.22 52.23 2.30
N ASP A 10 19.60 51.89 3.41
CA ASP A 10 18.95 50.58 3.61
C ASP A 10 17.75 50.47 2.66
N LYS A 11 18.00 49.94 1.46
CA LYS A 11 16.94 49.47 0.59
C LYS A 11 16.33 48.23 1.19
N LYS A 12 15.17 48.36 1.85
CA LYS A 12 14.31 47.19 2.18
C LYS A 12 14.17 46.32 0.95
N PRO A 13 14.29 44.99 1.04
CA PRO A 13 14.09 44.11 -0.07
C PRO A 13 12.64 44.35 -0.59
N LYS A 14 12.51 44.59 -1.90
CA LYS A 14 11.19 44.73 -2.52
C LYS A 14 10.38 43.48 -2.22
N SER A 15 9.18 43.65 -1.67
CA SER A 15 8.26 42.54 -1.47
C SER A 15 8.01 41.84 -2.82
N PHE A 16 8.14 40.51 -2.83
CA PHE A 16 7.89 39.71 -4.02
C PHE A 16 6.43 39.92 -4.47
N ASN A 17 6.23 40.45 -5.68
CA ASN A 17 4.92 40.61 -6.28
C ASN A 17 4.65 39.44 -7.24
N ALA A 18 3.92 38.44 -6.77
CA ALA A 18 3.60 37.26 -7.57
C ALA A 18 2.85 37.56 -8.87
N LYS A 19 1.94 38.56 -8.88
CA LYS A 19 1.22 38.97 -10.09
C LYS A 19 2.13 39.57 -11.15
N GLU A 20 3.05 40.47 -10.74
CA GLU A 20 4.04 41.07 -11.61
C GLU A 20 5.03 40.03 -12.15
N PHE A 21 5.43 39.07 -11.31
CA PHE A 21 6.30 37.98 -11.72
C PHE A 21 5.65 37.10 -12.79
N VAL A 22 4.38 36.71 -12.62
CA VAL A 22 3.62 35.90 -13.59
C VAL A 22 3.46 36.63 -14.93
N GLN A 23 3.24 37.97 -14.91
CA GLN A 23 3.12 38.75 -16.12
C GLN A 23 4.45 38.94 -16.88
N THR A 24 5.58 38.89 -16.19
CA THR A 24 6.90 39.10 -16.78
C THR A 24 7.65 37.79 -17.13
N HIS A 25 7.15 36.63 -16.70
CA HIS A 25 7.77 35.32 -16.93
C HIS A 25 6.76 34.35 -17.57
N ASN A 26 7.21 33.61 -18.58
CA ASN A 26 6.41 32.53 -19.15
C ASN A 26 6.43 31.31 -18.19
N ILE A 27 5.43 31.22 -17.33
CA ILE A 27 5.30 30.14 -16.36
C ILE A 27 4.57 28.97 -17.03
N LEU A 28 5.29 27.88 -17.28
CA LEU A 28 4.76 26.66 -17.89
C LEU A 28 4.03 25.78 -16.87
N TRP A 29 4.46 25.84 -15.60
CA TRP A 29 3.89 25.06 -14.51
C TRP A 29 4.23 25.70 -13.15
N ALA A 30 3.30 25.62 -12.23
CA ALA A 30 3.49 26.04 -10.85
C ALA A 30 2.95 24.95 -9.90
N PRO A 31 3.66 24.62 -8.79
CA PRO A 31 3.20 23.62 -7.85
C PRO A 31 1.98 24.11 -7.07
N SER A 32 1.00 23.23 -6.88
CA SER A 32 -0.02 23.41 -5.84
C SER A 32 0.63 23.34 -4.43
N PRO A 33 -0.02 23.82 -3.37
CA PRO A 33 0.55 23.76 -2.01
C PRO A 33 0.97 22.36 -1.58
N ARG A 34 0.24 21.32 -1.98
CA ARG A 34 0.59 19.92 -1.66
C ARG A 34 1.76 19.39 -2.48
N GLN A 35 1.82 19.74 -3.76
CA GLN A 35 2.98 19.44 -4.59
C GLN A 35 4.23 20.13 -4.05
N LEU A 36 4.13 21.40 -3.67
CA LEU A 36 5.24 22.15 -3.07
C LEU A 36 5.70 21.48 -1.76
N ALA A 37 4.78 21.11 -0.87
CA ALA A 37 5.09 20.40 0.36
C ALA A 37 5.85 19.08 0.10
N MET A 38 5.52 18.36 -0.98
CA MET A 38 6.25 17.17 -1.38
C MET A 38 7.60 17.49 -2.01
N MET A 39 7.71 18.55 -2.79
CA MET A 39 8.97 18.99 -3.41
C MET A 39 10.01 19.44 -2.38
N GLU A 40 9.60 19.96 -1.24
CA GLU A 40 10.48 20.36 -0.13
C GLU A 40 11.05 19.17 0.67
N ARG A 41 10.57 17.95 0.42
CA ARG A 41 10.96 16.75 1.18
C ARG A 41 12.33 16.24 0.76
N THR A 42 13.11 15.84 1.78
CA THR A 42 14.49 15.36 1.62
C THR A 42 14.67 13.87 1.85
N GLU A 43 13.62 13.17 2.27
CA GLU A 43 13.66 11.73 2.53
C GLU A 43 14.05 10.94 1.29
N PHE A 44 14.67 9.77 1.50
CA PHE A 44 15.11 8.89 0.41
C PHE A 44 13.94 8.39 -0.44
N GLU A 45 12.82 8.01 0.17
CA GLU A 45 11.59 7.63 -0.53
C GLU A 45 10.48 8.63 -0.24
N GLY A 46 9.70 8.96 -1.25
CA GLY A 46 8.51 9.78 -1.07
C GLY A 46 7.35 9.29 -1.91
N LEU A 47 6.19 9.14 -1.27
CA LEU A 47 4.91 8.85 -1.93
C LEU A 47 4.04 10.10 -1.91
N TYR A 48 3.64 10.58 -3.09
CA TYR A 48 2.68 11.65 -3.28
C TYR A 48 1.40 11.08 -3.88
N GLY A 49 0.29 11.10 -3.15
CA GLY A 49 -0.90 10.48 -3.68
C GLY A 49 -2.09 10.46 -2.71
N GLY A 50 -3.08 9.66 -3.08
CA GLY A 50 -4.37 9.51 -2.41
C GLY A 50 -5.50 9.64 -3.41
N ALA A 51 -6.05 10.84 -3.63
CA ALA A 51 -7.15 11.03 -4.56
C ALA A 51 -6.70 11.19 -6.03
N ALA A 52 -7.63 10.96 -6.96
CA ALA A 52 -7.43 11.28 -8.38
C ALA A 52 -7.35 12.81 -8.59
N GLY A 53 -6.82 13.26 -9.72
CA GLY A 53 -6.81 14.68 -10.08
C GLY A 53 -5.88 15.58 -9.26
N GLY A 54 -5.08 15.05 -8.34
CA GLY A 54 -4.16 15.83 -7.48
C GLY A 54 -2.88 16.33 -8.17
N GLY A 55 -2.78 16.30 -9.50
CA GLY A 55 -1.61 16.78 -10.26
C GLY A 55 -0.36 15.90 -10.08
N LYS A 56 -0.54 14.60 -9.82
CA LYS A 56 0.53 13.67 -9.46
C LYS A 56 1.57 13.46 -10.55
N SER A 57 1.11 13.25 -11.79
CA SER A 57 1.99 12.96 -12.93
C SER A 57 2.83 14.18 -13.31
N ASP A 58 2.24 15.38 -13.31
CA ASP A 58 2.96 16.64 -13.54
C ASP A 58 4.04 16.85 -12.45
N TYR A 59 3.67 16.63 -11.18
CA TYR A 59 4.65 16.69 -10.08
C TYR A 59 5.85 15.75 -10.35
N LEU A 60 5.60 14.51 -10.74
CA LEU A 60 6.66 13.51 -10.94
C LEU A 60 7.58 13.91 -12.11
N LEU A 61 7.00 14.42 -13.20
CA LEU A 61 7.76 14.94 -14.34
C LEU A 61 8.65 16.12 -13.93
N VAL A 62 8.10 17.08 -13.20
CA VAL A 62 8.84 18.28 -12.77
C VAL A 62 9.91 17.92 -11.71
N GLU A 63 9.62 17.00 -10.80
CA GLU A 63 10.58 16.52 -9.80
C GLU A 63 11.82 15.90 -10.46
N ALA A 64 11.66 15.18 -11.58
CA ALA A 64 12.76 14.62 -12.34
C ALA A 64 13.68 15.68 -12.95
N LEU A 65 13.23 16.92 -13.14
CA LEU A 65 14.05 18.03 -13.68
C LEU A 65 15.03 18.65 -12.67
N ARG A 66 14.90 18.36 -11.36
CA ARG A 66 15.62 19.11 -10.32
C ARG A 66 17.14 19.13 -10.48
N GLN A 67 17.72 18.12 -11.07
CA GLN A 67 19.17 17.98 -11.20
C GLN A 67 19.64 17.93 -12.66
N VAL A 68 18.79 18.29 -13.64
CA VAL A 68 19.14 18.25 -15.07
C VAL A 68 20.25 19.23 -15.48
N HIS A 69 20.63 20.18 -14.64
CA HIS A 69 21.77 21.06 -14.83
C HIS A 69 23.12 20.36 -14.64
N ILE A 70 23.14 19.16 -14.01
CA ILE A 70 24.35 18.40 -13.72
C ILE A 70 24.55 17.34 -14.81
N LYS A 71 25.66 17.39 -15.56
CA LYS A 71 25.98 16.51 -16.70
C LYS A 71 25.85 15.01 -16.40
N ALA A 72 26.25 14.60 -15.21
CA ALA A 72 26.25 13.18 -14.81
C ALA A 72 24.86 12.66 -14.42
N TYR A 73 23.87 13.53 -14.26
CA TYR A 73 22.53 13.16 -13.79
C TYR A 73 21.83 12.18 -14.71
N ARG A 74 21.25 11.14 -14.09
CA ARG A 74 20.47 10.10 -14.76
C ARG A 74 19.20 9.84 -13.95
N ALA A 75 18.06 10.12 -14.56
CA ALA A 75 16.74 9.84 -13.98
C ALA A 75 16.01 8.80 -14.82
N ILE A 76 15.08 8.09 -14.21
CA ILE A 76 14.11 7.23 -14.90
C ILE A 76 12.74 7.36 -14.25
N ILE A 77 11.69 7.37 -15.07
CA ILE A 77 10.29 7.36 -14.65
C ILE A 77 9.63 6.10 -15.20
N PHE A 78 8.91 5.39 -14.33
CA PHE A 78 8.24 4.13 -14.65
C PHE A 78 6.72 4.26 -14.66
N ARG A 79 6.09 3.57 -15.60
CA ARG A 79 4.71 3.11 -15.59
C ARG A 79 4.67 1.60 -15.77
N LYS A 80 3.54 0.97 -15.44
CA LYS A 80 3.44 -0.49 -15.50
C LYS A 80 3.61 -1.02 -16.92
N THR A 81 2.93 -0.42 -17.88
CA THR A 81 2.99 -0.80 -19.30
C THR A 81 3.50 0.36 -20.15
N PHE A 82 3.95 0.02 -21.37
CA PHE A 82 4.42 1.05 -22.29
C PHE A 82 3.31 1.96 -22.84
N PRO A 83 2.11 1.43 -23.21
CA PRO A 83 0.98 2.30 -23.58
C PRO A 83 0.62 3.34 -22.52
N GLU A 84 0.67 2.98 -21.25
CA GLU A 84 0.41 3.94 -20.16
C GLU A 84 1.44 5.08 -20.05
N LEU A 85 2.66 4.88 -20.60
CA LEU A 85 3.70 5.92 -20.64
C LEU A 85 3.44 7.00 -21.70
N GLU A 86 2.60 6.74 -22.69
CA GLU A 86 2.38 7.66 -23.81
C GLU A 86 1.89 9.04 -23.35
N ASP A 87 0.95 9.06 -22.40
CA ASP A 87 0.44 10.31 -21.83
C ASP A 87 1.52 11.09 -21.07
N LEU A 88 2.34 10.37 -20.27
CA LEU A 88 3.47 10.97 -19.55
C LEU A 88 4.52 11.53 -20.50
N ILE A 89 4.85 10.78 -21.56
CA ILE A 89 5.80 11.21 -22.59
C ILE A 89 5.24 12.45 -23.29
N SER A 90 3.97 12.42 -23.74
CA SER A 90 3.30 13.56 -24.36
C SER A 90 3.34 14.79 -23.47
N ARG A 91 2.99 14.65 -22.20
CA ARG A 91 3.05 15.75 -21.23
C ARG A 91 4.47 16.26 -21.00
N SER A 92 5.48 15.36 -21.04
CA SER A 92 6.89 15.76 -20.96
C SER A 92 7.34 16.59 -22.18
N MET A 93 6.77 16.36 -23.39
CA MET A 93 7.05 17.21 -24.56
C MET A 93 6.65 18.66 -24.32
N GLU A 94 5.51 18.88 -23.70
CA GLU A 94 5.05 20.24 -23.37
C GLU A 94 5.95 20.88 -22.29
N LEU A 95 6.19 20.16 -21.18
CA LEU A 95 6.92 20.70 -20.04
C LEU A 95 8.42 20.84 -20.31
N TYR A 96 9.07 19.78 -20.80
CA TYR A 96 10.53 19.79 -20.98
C TYR A 96 10.92 20.56 -22.25
N GLY A 97 10.18 20.37 -23.36
CA GLY A 97 10.41 21.12 -24.58
C GLY A 97 10.19 22.62 -24.39
N GLY A 98 9.17 23.02 -23.65
CA GLY A 98 8.91 24.42 -23.33
C GLY A 98 9.95 25.04 -22.39
N ALA A 99 10.36 24.31 -21.33
CA ALA A 99 11.35 24.78 -20.35
C ALA A 99 12.81 24.72 -20.88
N PHE A 100 13.10 23.76 -21.74
CA PHE A 100 14.45 23.52 -22.28
C PHE A 100 14.40 23.36 -23.81
N PRO A 101 14.29 24.44 -24.60
CA PRO A 101 14.13 24.39 -26.06
C PRO A 101 15.25 23.64 -26.83
N LYS A 102 16.41 23.43 -26.17
CA LYS A 102 17.54 22.67 -26.75
C LYS A 102 17.64 21.24 -26.23
N ALA A 103 16.67 20.78 -25.43
CA ALA A 103 16.58 19.40 -25.00
C ALA A 103 15.98 18.54 -26.14
N GLU A 104 16.51 17.35 -26.33
CA GLU A 104 16.11 16.44 -27.39
C GLU A 104 15.51 15.15 -26.83
N TYR A 105 14.39 14.72 -27.38
CA TYR A 105 13.78 13.45 -27.06
C TYR A 105 14.07 12.40 -28.14
N ASN A 106 14.67 11.28 -27.72
CA ASN A 106 14.88 10.14 -28.61
C ASN A 106 13.72 9.16 -28.46
N VAL A 107 12.88 9.06 -29.48
CA VAL A 107 11.66 8.22 -29.50
C VAL A 107 12.00 6.72 -29.35
N SER A 108 13.03 6.22 -30.04
CA SER A 108 13.37 4.79 -30.01
C SER A 108 13.95 4.32 -28.68
N ARG A 109 14.61 5.21 -27.95
CA ARG A 109 15.24 4.92 -26.65
C ARG A 109 14.44 5.43 -25.47
N HIS A 110 13.36 6.15 -25.73
CA HIS A 110 12.51 6.80 -24.72
C HIS A 110 13.32 7.61 -23.70
N VAL A 111 14.18 8.52 -24.20
CA VAL A 111 15.10 9.30 -23.38
C VAL A 111 15.17 10.75 -23.82
N TRP A 112 15.01 11.65 -22.86
CA TRP A 112 15.38 13.06 -22.99
C TRP A 112 16.88 13.24 -22.75
N THR A 113 17.52 14.04 -23.58
CA THR A 113 18.90 14.52 -23.36
C THR A 113 18.86 16.05 -23.25
N PHE A 114 19.32 16.56 -22.12
CA PHE A 114 19.33 18.00 -21.83
C PHE A 114 20.65 18.66 -22.30
N PRO A 115 20.69 19.99 -22.46
CA PRO A 115 21.91 20.70 -22.90
C PRO A 115 23.13 20.47 -22.01
N SER A 116 22.93 20.20 -20.72
CA SER A 116 23.99 19.82 -19.79
C SER A 116 24.63 18.44 -20.08
N GLY A 117 23.90 17.57 -20.80
CA GLY A 117 24.21 16.15 -20.97
C GLY A 117 23.49 15.23 -20.00
N ALA A 118 22.67 15.77 -19.09
CA ALA A 118 21.77 14.99 -18.22
C ALA A 118 20.74 14.21 -19.04
N LYS A 119 20.24 13.10 -18.49
CA LYS A 119 19.27 12.24 -19.18
C LYS A 119 18.12 11.84 -18.27
N ILE A 120 16.90 11.90 -18.82
CA ILE A 120 15.70 11.35 -18.20
C ILE A 120 15.13 10.27 -19.11
N TYR A 121 15.01 9.05 -18.60
CA TYR A 121 14.49 7.87 -19.30
C TYR A 121 13.04 7.64 -18.91
N PHE A 122 12.25 7.08 -19.84
CA PHE A 122 10.96 6.45 -19.55
C PHE A 122 11.08 4.95 -19.68
N GLY A 123 10.52 4.20 -18.73
CA GLY A 123 10.64 2.76 -18.68
C GLY A 123 9.36 2.08 -18.19
N SER A 124 9.20 0.80 -18.55
CA SER A 124 8.06 -0.01 -18.09
C SER A 124 8.53 -1.35 -17.53
N MET A 125 7.71 -1.94 -16.65
CA MET A 125 7.88 -3.27 -16.09
C MET A 125 6.53 -4.00 -16.09
N GLN A 126 6.11 -4.47 -17.26
CA GLN A 126 4.83 -5.16 -17.43
C GLN A 126 4.79 -6.49 -16.66
N HIS A 127 5.93 -7.19 -16.63
CA HIS A 127 6.10 -8.43 -15.86
C HIS A 127 7.23 -8.27 -14.85
N THR A 128 7.15 -8.98 -13.72
CA THR A 128 8.15 -8.90 -12.65
C THR A 128 9.58 -9.21 -13.13
N LYS A 129 9.74 -10.08 -14.13
CA LYS A 129 11.04 -10.35 -14.76
C LYS A 129 11.64 -9.14 -15.50
N ASP A 130 10.83 -8.16 -15.90
CA ASP A 130 11.29 -7.01 -16.66
C ASP A 130 12.23 -6.11 -15.84
N ARG A 131 12.19 -6.20 -14.50
CA ARG A 131 13.15 -5.53 -13.63
C ARG A 131 14.61 -5.85 -13.99
N LEU A 132 14.87 -7.04 -14.55
CA LEU A 132 16.20 -7.46 -14.94
C LEU A 132 16.75 -6.67 -16.15
N LYS A 133 15.90 -6.05 -16.98
CA LYS A 133 16.30 -5.14 -18.07
C LYS A 133 17.11 -3.93 -17.55
N TYR A 134 16.98 -3.63 -16.27
CA TYR A 134 17.68 -2.53 -15.59
C TYR A 134 18.93 -3.01 -14.82
N GLN A 135 19.31 -4.29 -14.96
CA GLN A 135 20.55 -4.84 -14.43
C GLN A 135 21.76 -4.09 -15.02
N GLY A 136 22.73 -3.75 -14.18
CA GLY A 136 23.91 -2.97 -14.59
C GLY A 136 23.69 -1.46 -14.75
N ARG A 137 22.45 -0.98 -14.84
CA ARG A 137 22.15 0.46 -14.90
C ARG A 137 22.17 1.09 -13.51
N HIS A 138 22.34 2.40 -13.46
CA HIS A 138 22.27 3.20 -12.25
C HIS A 138 21.54 4.52 -12.53
N PHE A 139 20.87 5.03 -11.52
CA PHE A 139 20.09 6.26 -11.60
C PHE A 139 20.27 7.06 -10.31
N ASP A 140 20.23 8.39 -10.42
CA ASP A 140 20.21 9.32 -9.28
C ASP A 140 18.77 9.54 -8.80
N PHE A 141 17.82 9.50 -9.73
CA PHE A 141 16.39 9.61 -9.46
C PHE A 141 15.63 8.46 -10.11
N VAL A 142 14.73 7.86 -9.34
CA VAL A 142 13.77 6.87 -9.83
C VAL A 142 12.37 7.34 -9.49
N GLY A 143 11.56 7.52 -10.52
CA GLY A 143 10.15 7.87 -10.41
C GLY A 143 9.25 6.67 -10.69
N PHE A 144 8.22 6.44 -9.88
CA PHE A 144 7.15 5.49 -10.17
C PHE A 144 5.83 6.24 -10.24
N ASP A 145 5.21 6.26 -11.41
CA ASP A 145 3.84 6.75 -11.55
C ASP A 145 2.88 5.56 -11.42
N GLU A 146 1.83 5.73 -10.62
CA GLU A 146 0.89 4.69 -10.20
C GLU A 146 1.60 3.49 -9.52
N LEU A 147 2.28 3.76 -8.38
CA LEU A 147 3.09 2.78 -7.66
C LEU A 147 2.30 1.53 -7.26
N THR A 148 1.00 1.64 -7.02
CA THR A 148 0.13 0.51 -6.67
C THR A 148 -0.06 -0.50 -7.81
N HIS A 149 0.38 -0.21 -9.02
CA HIS A 149 0.41 -1.18 -10.11
C HIS A 149 1.65 -2.09 -10.10
N PHE A 150 2.67 -1.76 -9.29
CA PHE A 150 3.91 -2.52 -9.22
C PHE A 150 3.93 -3.48 -8.02
N SER A 151 4.58 -4.63 -8.20
CA SER A 151 4.88 -5.53 -7.11
C SER A 151 6.01 -4.98 -6.23
N TRP A 152 6.08 -5.46 -4.98
CA TRP A 152 7.20 -5.15 -4.09
C TRP A 152 8.55 -5.52 -4.69
N ASP A 153 8.66 -6.66 -5.38
CA ASP A 153 9.89 -7.12 -6.01
C ASP A 153 10.40 -6.16 -7.10
N GLU A 154 9.48 -5.59 -7.89
CA GLU A 154 9.82 -4.62 -8.92
C GLU A 154 10.33 -3.32 -8.29
N TYR A 155 9.63 -2.82 -7.28
CA TYR A 155 9.99 -1.61 -6.56
C TYR A 155 11.32 -1.77 -5.82
N ASN A 156 11.45 -2.80 -4.99
CA ASN A 156 12.62 -3.05 -4.16
C ASN A 156 13.90 -3.31 -4.99
N TYR A 157 13.78 -3.95 -6.16
CA TYR A 157 14.91 -4.18 -7.06
C TYR A 157 15.60 -2.88 -7.46
N LEU A 158 14.83 -1.82 -7.67
CA LEU A 158 15.36 -0.52 -8.10
C LEU A 158 16.17 0.21 -6.99
N PHE A 159 16.00 -0.16 -5.71
CA PHE A 159 16.83 0.40 -4.63
C PHE A 159 18.33 0.22 -4.90
N SER A 160 18.71 -0.95 -5.38
CA SER A 160 20.11 -1.23 -5.71
C SER A 160 20.60 -0.48 -6.96
N ARG A 161 19.68 0.09 -7.73
CA ARG A 161 19.97 0.90 -8.93
C ARG A 161 20.06 2.40 -8.60
N VAL A 162 19.54 2.84 -7.44
CA VAL A 162 19.64 4.23 -6.98
C VAL A 162 21.04 4.47 -6.38
N ARG A 163 22.00 4.70 -7.25
CA ARG A 163 23.41 4.91 -6.89
C ARG A 163 24.10 5.79 -7.93
N SER A 164 25.07 6.56 -7.51
CA SER A 164 25.96 7.34 -8.37
C SER A 164 27.31 7.50 -7.70
N SER A 165 28.36 7.58 -8.50
CA SER A 165 29.69 7.98 -8.07
C SER A 165 29.97 9.47 -8.29
N ALA A 166 29.07 10.17 -9.00
CA ALA A 166 29.25 11.61 -9.24
C ALA A 166 28.97 12.42 -7.95
N PRO A 167 29.87 13.36 -7.61
CA PRO A 167 29.67 14.22 -6.44
C PRO A 167 28.49 15.19 -6.65
N GLY A 168 27.87 15.63 -5.57
CA GLY A 168 26.80 16.64 -5.57
C GLY A 168 25.43 16.17 -6.04
N LEU A 169 25.28 14.92 -6.52
CA LEU A 169 23.99 14.37 -6.92
C LEU A 169 23.26 13.74 -5.73
N ARG A 170 22.05 14.20 -5.48
CA ARG A 170 21.11 13.55 -4.56
C ARG A 170 20.55 12.29 -5.22
N LYS A 171 20.43 11.22 -4.44
CA LYS A 171 19.90 9.91 -4.86
C LYS A 171 18.65 9.63 -4.09
N TYR A 172 17.50 9.45 -4.79
CA TYR A 172 16.21 9.29 -4.13
C TYR A 172 15.14 8.73 -5.06
N ILE A 173 14.03 8.29 -4.46
CA ILE A 173 12.87 7.73 -5.14
C ILE A 173 11.66 8.62 -4.86
N ARG A 174 10.87 8.87 -5.88
CA ARG A 174 9.56 9.51 -5.76
C ARG A 174 8.52 8.67 -6.46
N SER A 175 7.39 8.53 -5.82
CA SER A 175 6.29 7.74 -6.35
C SER A 175 4.98 8.49 -6.25
N THR A 176 4.08 8.19 -7.17
CA THR A 176 2.69 8.64 -7.11
C THR A 176 1.78 7.43 -7.05
N ALA A 177 0.63 7.54 -6.41
CA ALA A 177 -0.38 6.48 -6.41
C ALA A 177 -1.77 6.98 -6.05
N ASN A 178 -2.76 6.24 -6.55
CA ASN A 178 -4.11 6.18 -6.01
C ASN A 178 -4.27 4.90 -5.18
N PRO A 179 -5.23 4.84 -4.23
CA PRO A 179 -5.64 3.58 -3.62
C PRO A 179 -6.16 2.60 -4.67
N GLY A 180 -5.91 1.30 -4.48
CA GLY A 180 -6.30 0.24 -5.41
C GLY A 180 -5.13 -0.32 -6.21
N GLY A 181 -5.41 -1.38 -7.00
CA GLY A 181 -4.41 -2.10 -7.80
C GLY A 181 -3.66 -3.20 -7.04
N PRO A 182 -2.92 -4.05 -7.78
CA PRO A 182 -2.30 -5.26 -7.22
C PRO A 182 -1.26 -5.01 -6.12
N GLY A 183 -0.61 -3.85 -6.13
CA GLY A 183 0.39 -3.44 -5.14
C GLY A 183 -0.16 -2.65 -3.97
N HIS A 184 -1.48 -2.42 -3.91
CA HIS A 184 -2.12 -1.59 -2.89
C HIS A 184 -1.69 -1.97 -1.46
N GLY A 185 -1.73 -3.26 -1.14
CA GLY A 185 -1.43 -3.76 0.21
C GLY A 185 -0.03 -3.37 0.69
N TRP A 186 1.02 -3.66 -0.10
CA TRP A 186 2.39 -3.35 0.30
C TRP A 186 2.68 -1.83 0.31
N VAL A 187 2.05 -1.05 -0.59
CA VAL A 187 2.19 0.42 -0.59
C VAL A 187 1.58 1.01 0.67
N LYS A 188 0.38 0.55 1.03
CA LYS A 188 -0.31 0.95 2.26
C LYS A 188 0.53 0.65 3.50
N GLU A 189 1.03 -0.59 3.63
CA GLU A 189 1.89 -0.99 4.75
C GLU A 189 3.20 -0.22 4.81
N ARG A 190 3.78 0.15 3.67
CA ARG A 190 5.04 0.87 3.65
C ARG A 190 4.90 2.34 3.99
N PHE A 191 3.88 3.01 3.47
CA PHE A 191 3.79 4.47 3.50
C PHE A 191 2.64 5.03 4.33
N ILE A 192 1.52 4.30 4.45
CA ILE A 192 0.27 4.83 5.02
C ILE A 192 0.08 4.38 6.47
N THR A 193 0.11 3.05 6.70
CA THR A 193 -0.13 2.44 8.02
C THR A 193 0.86 2.89 9.10
N PRO A 194 2.19 3.05 8.82
CA PRO A 194 3.16 3.29 9.88
C PRO A 194 3.09 4.69 10.51
N ALA A 195 2.60 5.70 9.76
CA ALA A 195 2.59 7.08 10.26
C ALA A 195 1.51 7.93 9.58
N LYS A 196 1.08 8.99 10.24
CA LYS A 196 0.17 9.98 9.65
C LYS A 196 0.83 10.69 8.45
N PRO A 197 0.04 11.12 7.44
CA PRO A 197 0.57 11.89 6.32
C PRO A 197 1.44 13.07 6.77
N GLY A 198 2.56 13.29 6.12
CA GLY A 198 3.52 14.34 6.44
C GLY A 198 4.52 14.01 7.55
N THR A 199 4.42 12.83 8.17
CA THR A 199 5.34 12.37 9.22
C THR A 199 6.40 11.45 8.60
N PRO A 200 7.71 11.74 8.76
CA PRO A 200 8.78 10.86 8.28
C PRO A 200 8.79 9.53 9.02
N ILE A 201 9.05 8.45 8.27
CA ILE A 201 9.25 7.11 8.78
C ILE A 201 10.73 6.76 8.57
N VAL A 202 11.44 6.47 9.65
CA VAL A 202 12.88 6.18 9.62
C VAL A 202 13.11 4.69 9.84
N GLU A 203 13.89 4.07 8.93
CA GLU A 203 14.24 2.66 9.00
C GLU A 203 15.77 2.52 8.95
N THR A 204 16.35 1.90 9.97
CA THR A 204 17.79 1.61 10.03
C THR A 204 18.00 0.11 9.86
N LYS A 205 18.85 -0.26 8.87
CA LYS A 205 19.31 -1.64 8.67
C LYS A 205 20.80 -1.71 9.01
N GLU A 206 21.14 -2.77 9.74
CA GLU A 206 22.53 -3.09 10.07
C GLU A 206 23.00 -4.23 9.18
N VAL A 207 24.18 -4.08 8.61
CA VAL A 207 24.85 -5.11 7.81
C VAL A 207 26.25 -5.27 8.38
N THR A 208 26.64 -6.50 8.71
CA THR A 208 28.00 -6.80 9.15
C THR A 208 28.88 -7.03 7.91
N ASP A 209 29.97 -6.29 7.79
CA ASP A 209 30.95 -6.48 6.73
C ASP A 209 31.79 -7.77 6.96
N PRO A 210 32.57 -8.25 5.98
CA PRO A 210 33.43 -9.43 6.14
C PRO A 210 34.49 -9.30 7.26
N ASN A 211 34.78 -8.09 7.74
CA ASN A 211 35.73 -7.80 8.81
C ASN A 211 35.05 -7.72 10.19
N GLY A 212 33.73 -7.96 10.26
CA GLY A 212 32.96 -7.90 11.50
C GLY A 212 32.47 -6.49 11.89
N ASN A 213 32.68 -5.47 11.06
CA ASN A 213 32.18 -4.11 11.34
C ASN A 213 30.70 -4.00 11.02
N ILE A 214 29.95 -3.33 11.89
CA ILE A 214 28.53 -3.06 11.68
C ILE A 214 28.37 -1.79 10.86
N ILE A 215 27.89 -1.94 9.63
CA ILE A 215 27.51 -0.82 8.75
C ILE A 215 26.03 -0.54 8.99
N ARG A 216 25.72 0.64 9.50
CA ARG A 216 24.34 1.13 9.68
C ARG A 216 23.93 1.94 8.46
N ASN A 217 22.85 1.55 7.81
CA ASN A 217 22.24 2.31 6.73
C ASN A 217 20.83 2.73 7.13
N THR A 218 20.64 4.04 7.28
CA THR A 218 19.35 4.62 7.60
C THR A 218 18.74 5.16 6.32
N LYS A 219 17.51 4.73 6.03
CA LYS A 219 16.67 5.26 4.96
C LYS A 219 15.38 5.77 5.56
N ASP A 220 14.97 6.91 5.11
CA ASP A 220 13.74 7.55 5.50
C ASP A 220 12.76 7.59 4.34
N ARG A 221 11.48 7.60 4.69
CA ARG A 221 10.38 7.69 3.73
C ARG A 221 9.25 8.55 4.26
N ILE A 222 8.48 9.12 3.36
CA ILE A 222 7.36 9.97 3.71
C ILE A 222 6.18 9.76 2.76
N PHE A 223 4.98 9.95 3.29
CA PHE A 223 3.75 10.05 2.53
C PHE A 223 3.17 11.47 2.64
N ILE A 224 2.91 12.10 1.51
CA ILE A 224 2.15 13.36 1.42
C ILE A 224 0.83 13.07 0.73
N GLN A 225 -0.27 13.22 1.47
CA GLN A 225 -1.60 13.00 0.93
C GLN A 225 -2.00 14.13 -0.02
N SER A 226 -2.53 13.75 -1.18
CA SER A 226 -3.14 14.63 -2.16
C SER A 226 -4.62 14.29 -2.33
N LYS A 227 -5.48 15.30 -2.29
CA LYS A 227 -6.92 15.19 -2.53
C LYS A 227 -7.28 15.95 -3.80
N VAL A 228 -8.44 15.64 -4.40
CA VAL A 228 -8.95 16.35 -5.59
C VAL A 228 -8.98 17.87 -5.38
N PHE A 229 -9.47 18.30 -4.21
CA PHE A 229 -9.60 19.72 -3.87
C PHE A 229 -8.26 20.42 -3.57
N ASP A 230 -7.14 19.70 -3.52
CA ASP A 230 -5.80 20.28 -3.42
C ASP A 230 -5.27 20.78 -4.78
N ASN A 231 -5.99 20.53 -5.87
CA ASN A 231 -5.69 21.00 -7.23
C ASN A 231 -6.69 22.09 -7.67
N PRO A 232 -6.43 23.38 -7.40
CA PRO A 232 -7.34 24.48 -7.71
C PRO A 232 -7.66 24.59 -9.20
N ASP A 233 -6.69 24.31 -10.06
CA ASP A 233 -6.86 24.40 -11.52
C ASP A 233 -7.88 23.37 -12.02
N LEU A 234 -7.83 22.14 -11.50
CA LEU A 234 -8.80 21.10 -11.84
C LEU A 234 -10.20 21.46 -11.33
N VAL A 235 -10.29 21.92 -10.08
CA VAL A 235 -11.56 22.29 -9.45
C VAL A 235 -12.24 23.43 -10.21
N HIS A 236 -11.46 24.40 -10.68
CA HIS A 236 -11.98 25.57 -11.36
C HIS A 236 -12.32 25.30 -12.84
N ASN A 237 -11.43 24.56 -13.52
CA ASN A 237 -11.52 24.39 -14.97
C ASN A 237 -12.31 23.14 -15.39
N ASN A 238 -12.51 22.17 -14.50
CA ASN A 238 -13.20 20.92 -14.82
C ASN A 238 -14.10 20.41 -13.67
N PRO A 239 -15.16 21.14 -13.29
CA PRO A 239 -16.10 20.73 -12.25
C PRO A 239 -16.85 19.43 -12.61
N ASP A 240 -17.06 19.14 -13.91
CA ASP A 240 -17.73 17.93 -14.38
C ASP A 240 -16.93 16.68 -14.05
N TYR A 241 -15.61 16.76 -14.02
CA TYR A 241 -14.75 15.66 -13.58
C TYR A 241 -15.01 15.29 -12.10
N ILE A 242 -15.16 16.28 -11.24
CA ILE A 242 -15.46 16.06 -9.81
C ILE A 242 -16.86 15.46 -9.66
N ALA A 243 -17.83 15.95 -10.41
CA ALA A 243 -19.18 15.38 -10.45
C ALA A 243 -19.16 13.90 -10.90
N SER A 244 -18.36 13.59 -11.93
CA SER A 244 -18.19 12.20 -12.40
C SER A 244 -17.59 11.29 -11.33
N LEU A 245 -16.59 11.74 -10.59
CA LEU A 245 -16.04 10.98 -9.45
C LEU A 245 -17.07 10.79 -8.35
N ALA A 246 -17.90 11.79 -8.07
CA ALA A 246 -18.95 11.72 -7.05
C ALA A 246 -20.07 10.72 -7.40
N MET A 247 -20.28 10.43 -8.70
CA MET A 247 -21.27 9.46 -9.19
C MET A 247 -20.76 8.01 -9.18
N MET A 248 -19.48 7.78 -8.91
CA MET A 248 -18.92 6.43 -8.84
C MET A 248 -19.49 5.61 -7.66
N PRO A 249 -19.42 4.27 -7.71
CA PRO A 249 -19.71 3.42 -6.57
C PRO A 249 -18.96 3.88 -5.31
N GLU A 250 -19.56 3.73 -4.14
CA GLU A 250 -19.04 4.32 -2.89
C GLU A 250 -17.57 4.00 -2.62
N ALA A 251 -17.15 2.74 -2.81
CA ALA A 251 -15.76 2.35 -2.58
C ALA A 251 -14.78 3.08 -3.51
N GLU A 252 -15.13 3.22 -4.79
CA GLU A 252 -14.32 3.94 -5.77
C GLU A 252 -14.35 5.44 -5.53
N ARG A 253 -15.51 5.99 -5.20
CA ARG A 253 -15.66 7.40 -4.83
C ARG A 253 -14.78 7.74 -3.64
N ARG A 254 -14.81 6.96 -2.56
CA ARG A 254 -13.95 7.16 -1.38
C ARG A 254 -12.48 7.06 -1.73
N ALA A 255 -12.08 6.08 -2.52
CA ALA A 255 -10.70 5.92 -2.97
C ALA A 255 -10.23 7.11 -3.83
N LEU A 256 -11.01 7.49 -4.84
CA LEU A 256 -10.57 8.44 -5.87
C LEU A 256 -10.87 9.90 -5.52
N LEU A 257 -11.96 10.18 -4.80
CA LEU A 257 -12.32 11.54 -4.39
C LEU A 257 -11.70 11.94 -3.05
N GLU A 258 -11.71 11.02 -2.08
CA GLU A 258 -11.28 11.29 -0.70
C GLU A 258 -9.85 10.82 -0.42
N GLY A 259 -9.31 9.93 -1.30
CA GLY A 259 -7.99 9.31 -1.12
C GLY A 259 -7.96 8.33 0.04
N ASP A 260 -9.05 7.61 0.26
CA ASP A 260 -9.19 6.62 1.32
C ASP A 260 -8.47 5.33 0.95
N TRP A 261 -7.49 4.94 1.77
CA TRP A 261 -6.70 3.72 1.58
C TRP A 261 -7.36 2.47 2.21
N ASP A 262 -8.48 2.61 2.88
CA ASP A 262 -9.27 1.49 3.44
C ASP A 262 -10.42 1.07 2.52
N SER A 263 -10.67 1.81 1.45
CA SER A 263 -11.73 1.55 0.46
C SER A 263 -11.19 1.77 -0.94
N PHE A 264 -11.36 0.78 -1.83
CA PHE A 264 -10.90 0.88 -3.22
C PHE A 264 -11.68 -0.02 -4.17
N GLY A 265 -11.68 0.33 -5.46
CA GLY A 265 -12.31 -0.49 -6.51
C GLY A 265 -11.62 -1.84 -6.67
N GLY A 266 -12.40 -2.89 -6.94
CA GLY A 266 -11.88 -4.25 -7.11
C GLY A 266 -11.60 -5.02 -5.81
N GLN A 267 -11.81 -4.42 -4.63
CA GLN A 267 -11.68 -5.12 -3.35
C GLN A 267 -12.67 -6.28 -3.25
N VAL A 268 -12.19 -7.47 -2.86
CA VAL A 268 -13.03 -8.67 -2.73
C VAL A 268 -13.93 -8.55 -1.51
N PHE A 269 -13.38 -8.27 -0.34
CA PHE A 269 -14.10 -8.29 0.95
C PHE A 269 -14.49 -6.89 1.41
N LYS A 270 -15.52 -6.32 0.76
CA LYS A 270 -16.03 -4.96 1.08
C LYS A 270 -16.70 -4.87 2.46
N GLU A 271 -17.17 -6.00 2.99
CA GLU A 271 -17.79 -6.12 4.30
C GLU A 271 -16.77 -5.94 5.44
N TRP A 272 -15.48 -6.14 5.17
CA TRP A 272 -14.45 -6.03 6.17
C TRP A 272 -14.41 -4.65 6.83
N LYS A 273 -14.44 -4.64 8.16
CA LYS A 273 -14.29 -3.44 8.97
C LYS A 273 -13.27 -3.69 10.08
N ASN A 274 -12.38 -2.72 10.28
CA ASN A 274 -11.40 -2.67 11.36
C ASN A 274 -11.58 -1.36 12.14
N ASP A 275 -12.67 -1.29 12.93
CA ASP A 275 -13.03 -0.12 13.71
C ASP A 275 -12.62 -0.33 15.17
N GLN A 276 -11.74 0.53 15.69
CA GLN A 276 -11.23 0.42 17.06
C GLN A 276 -12.30 0.56 18.12
N GLU A 277 -13.39 1.30 17.85
CA GLU A 277 -14.54 1.42 18.75
C GLU A 277 -15.23 0.06 18.98
N GLY A 278 -15.24 -0.79 17.95
CA GLY A 278 -15.81 -2.13 18.00
C GLY A 278 -14.96 -3.20 18.68
N TYR A 279 -13.69 -2.92 19.03
CA TYR A 279 -12.76 -3.94 19.54
C TYR A 279 -13.21 -4.62 20.84
N ASN A 280 -13.93 -3.92 21.70
CA ASN A 280 -14.43 -4.46 22.96
C ASN A 280 -15.90 -4.90 22.88
N THR A 281 -16.68 -4.29 21.99
CA THR A 281 -18.12 -4.54 21.87
C THR A 281 -18.45 -5.66 20.90
N GLN A 282 -17.49 -6.04 20.03
CA GLN A 282 -17.68 -6.96 18.92
C GLN A 282 -18.82 -6.53 17.97
N GLN A 283 -18.97 -5.22 17.80
CA GLN A 283 -19.99 -4.64 16.95
C GLN A 283 -19.32 -3.76 15.88
N TRP A 284 -19.77 -3.90 14.64
CA TRP A 284 -19.32 -3.12 13.49
C TRP A 284 -17.81 -3.17 13.22
N SER A 285 -17.12 -4.18 13.80
CA SER A 285 -15.71 -4.45 13.59
C SER A 285 -15.45 -5.95 13.56
N HIS A 286 -14.64 -6.41 12.62
CA HIS A 286 -14.16 -7.80 12.57
C HIS A 286 -12.91 -8.00 13.43
N VAL A 287 -12.18 -6.92 13.71
CA VAL A 287 -11.02 -6.97 14.60
C VAL A 287 -11.48 -6.71 16.03
N ILE A 288 -11.02 -7.58 16.94
CA ILE A 288 -11.38 -7.51 18.34
C ILE A 288 -10.18 -7.68 19.26
N ASN A 289 -10.29 -7.22 20.51
CA ASN A 289 -9.27 -7.49 21.51
C ASN A 289 -9.23 -8.97 21.86
N PRO A 290 -8.03 -9.57 22.03
CA PRO A 290 -7.90 -10.93 22.51
C PRO A 290 -8.55 -11.16 23.86
N PHE A 291 -9.20 -12.31 24.03
CA PHE A 291 -9.76 -12.77 25.29
C PHE A 291 -9.41 -14.25 25.51
N LYS A 292 -9.59 -14.75 26.73
CA LYS A 292 -9.37 -16.15 27.05
C LYS A 292 -10.49 -17.01 26.47
N ILE A 293 -10.12 -17.96 25.58
CA ILE A 293 -11.09 -18.83 24.91
C ILE A 293 -11.68 -19.84 25.91
N PRO A 294 -13.03 -19.92 26.02
CA PRO A 294 -13.69 -20.92 26.86
C PRO A 294 -13.28 -22.34 26.51
N GLU A 295 -13.16 -23.21 27.53
CA GLU A 295 -12.68 -24.60 27.32
C GLU A 295 -13.60 -25.45 26.45
N GLY A 296 -14.91 -25.17 26.45
CA GLY A 296 -15.89 -25.89 25.64
C GLY A 296 -15.91 -25.52 24.17
N TRP A 297 -15.19 -24.48 23.74
CA TRP A 297 -15.15 -24.12 22.32
C TRP A 297 -14.19 -25.05 21.56
N GLU A 298 -14.54 -25.38 20.32
CA GLU A 298 -13.68 -26.20 19.45
C GLU A 298 -12.48 -25.36 18.97
N ILE A 299 -11.31 -25.99 18.83
CA ILE A 299 -10.13 -25.38 18.23
C ILE A 299 -9.81 -26.07 16.90
N ILE A 300 -9.74 -25.27 15.83
CA ILE A 300 -9.35 -25.70 14.50
C ILE A 300 -8.03 -25.00 14.13
N ARG A 301 -7.15 -25.72 13.43
CA ARG A 301 -5.93 -25.18 12.87
C ARG A 301 -5.98 -25.31 11.35
N GLY A 302 -5.79 -24.21 10.64
CA GLY A 302 -5.65 -24.16 9.18
C GLY A 302 -4.18 -24.17 8.75
N TYR A 303 -3.88 -24.68 7.56
CA TYR A 303 -2.54 -24.62 6.96
C TYR A 303 -2.60 -24.50 5.45
N ASP A 304 -1.85 -23.52 4.94
CA ASP A 304 -1.49 -23.38 3.53
C ASP A 304 0.02 -23.48 3.39
N HIS A 305 0.49 -24.36 2.49
CA HIS A 305 1.90 -24.65 2.33
C HIS A 305 2.60 -23.67 1.41
N GLY A 306 3.75 -23.15 1.84
CA GLY A 306 4.66 -22.35 1.04
C GLY A 306 6.12 -22.60 1.41
N TYR A 307 7.02 -22.44 0.43
CA TYR A 307 8.48 -22.51 0.62
C TYR A 307 9.12 -21.21 0.10
N ALA A 308 9.13 -21.00 -1.21
CA ALA A 308 9.55 -19.72 -1.82
C ALA A 308 8.50 -18.60 -1.63
N LYS A 309 7.25 -18.98 -1.48
CA LYS A 309 6.14 -18.14 -1.03
C LYS A 309 5.89 -18.37 0.46
N PRO A 310 5.26 -17.43 1.17
CA PRO A 310 4.93 -17.64 2.57
C PRO A 310 4.03 -18.84 2.78
N PHE A 311 4.25 -19.59 3.84
CA PHE A 311 3.25 -20.51 4.39
C PHE A 311 2.37 -19.77 5.39
N SER A 312 1.15 -20.28 5.60
CA SER A 312 0.22 -19.76 6.61
C SER A 312 -0.26 -20.87 7.54
N VAL A 313 -0.23 -20.60 8.85
CA VAL A 313 -0.93 -21.39 9.87
C VAL A 313 -1.81 -20.46 10.69
N GLY A 314 -3.10 -20.76 10.78
CA GLY A 314 -4.05 -20.05 11.63
C GLY A 314 -4.69 -20.96 12.65
N TRP A 315 -4.90 -20.48 13.88
CA TRP A 315 -5.70 -21.14 14.90
C TRP A 315 -7.01 -20.41 15.10
N TYR A 316 -8.07 -21.18 15.14
CA TYR A 316 -9.45 -20.70 15.19
C TYR A 316 -10.20 -21.33 16.34
N ALA A 317 -10.93 -20.51 17.09
CA ALA A 317 -11.91 -20.97 18.05
C ALA A 317 -13.30 -20.90 17.44
N VAL A 318 -14.14 -21.88 17.66
CA VAL A 318 -15.54 -21.92 17.20
C VAL A 318 -16.42 -21.97 18.42
N ASP A 319 -17.33 -20.99 18.56
CA ASP A 319 -18.27 -20.93 19.65
C ASP A 319 -19.50 -21.83 19.41
N TYR A 320 -20.39 -21.88 20.40
CA TYR A 320 -21.61 -22.70 20.32
C TYR A 320 -22.63 -22.22 19.27
N THR A 321 -22.48 -21.01 18.74
CA THR A 321 -23.32 -20.47 17.67
C THR A 321 -22.74 -20.75 16.29
N GLY A 322 -21.52 -21.28 16.23
CA GLY A 322 -20.76 -21.50 14.98
C GLY A 322 -20.01 -20.26 14.51
N CYS A 323 -19.95 -19.20 15.34
CA CYS A 323 -19.09 -18.06 15.04
C CYS A 323 -17.60 -18.46 15.17
N ILE A 324 -16.78 -18.03 14.22
CA ILE A 324 -15.36 -18.37 14.13
C ILE A 324 -14.52 -17.16 14.55
N TYR A 325 -13.54 -17.40 15.42
CA TYR A 325 -12.58 -16.44 15.92
C TYR A 325 -11.17 -16.85 15.52
N ARG A 326 -10.50 -16.11 14.64
CA ARG A 326 -9.06 -16.30 14.39
C ARG A 326 -8.28 -15.74 15.58
N ILE A 327 -7.68 -16.62 16.37
CA ILE A 327 -7.10 -16.27 17.68
C ILE A 327 -5.58 -16.15 17.65
N ARG A 328 -4.93 -16.85 16.71
CA ARG A 328 -3.47 -16.91 16.58
C ARG A 328 -3.08 -17.17 15.13
N GLU A 329 -1.89 -16.72 14.74
CA GLU A 329 -1.29 -17.02 13.45
C GLU A 329 0.21 -17.26 13.53
N LEU A 330 0.73 -18.04 12.58
CA LEU A 330 2.14 -18.20 12.27
C LEU A 330 2.29 -18.06 10.75
N TYR A 331 3.01 -17.04 10.33
CA TYR A 331 3.13 -16.70 8.93
C TYR A 331 4.60 -16.70 8.50
N GLY A 332 4.89 -17.49 7.46
CA GLY A 332 6.24 -17.75 6.98
C GLY A 332 6.76 -16.74 5.98
N MET A 333 6.55 -15.46 6.23
CA MET A 333 7.02 -14.36 5.37
C MET A 333 8.42 -13.90 5.82
N LYS A 334 9.30 -13.65 4.85
CA LYS A 334 10.60 -13.03 5.08
C LYS A 334 10.39 -11.57 5.52
N LYS A 335 11.06 -11.18 6.60
CA LYS A 335 10.97 -9.83 7.15
C LYS A 335 11.17 -8.76 6.07
N ASP A 336 10.30 -7.75 6.05
CA ASP A 336 10.31 -6.62 5.11
C ASP A 336 10.27 -7.03 3.61
N SER A 337 9.76 -8.21 3.30
CA SER A 337 9.65 -8.72 1.94
C SER A 337 8.28 -9.36 1.70
N PRO A 338 7.22 -8.55 1.47
CA PRO A 338 5.87 -9.05 1.23
C PRO A 338 5.84 -10.16 0.17
N ASN A 339 5.05 -11.20 0.41
CA ASN A 339 4.87 -12.35 -0.48
C ASN A 339 6.15 -13.16 -0.80
N VAL A 340 7.18 -13.07 0.06
CA VAL A 340 8.42 -13.86 -0.04
C VAL A 340 8.54 -14.79 1.16
N GLY A 341 8.65 -16.11 0.91
CA GLY A 341 8.77 -17.13 1.95
C GLY A 341 10.14 -17.16 2.63
N ILE A 342 10.17 -17.68 3.86
CA ILE A 342 11.41 -17.86 4.65
C ILE A 342 12.18 -19.14 4.31
N GLU A 343 11.71 -19.94 3.37
CA GLU A 343 12.37 -21.13 2.82
C GLU A 343 12.74 -22.21 3.87
N ILE A 344 11.84 -22.44 4.85
CA ILE A 344 12.04 -23.48 5.85
C ILE A 344 11.33 -24.78 5.50
N GLN A 345 11.86 -25.89 6.01
CA GLN A 345 11.32 -27.22 5.74
C GLN A 345 10.01 -27.49 6.50
N PRO A 346 9.11 -28.32 5.98
CA PRO A 346 7.85 -28.70 6.65
C PRO A 346 8.04 -29.23 8.07
N ALA A 347 9.14 -29.94 8.33
CA ALA A 347 9.48 -30.43 9.66
C ALA A 347 9.74 -29.27 10.65
N ASP A 348 10.34 -28.17 10.20
CA ASP A 348 10.61 -27.00 11.05
C ASP A 348 9.33 -26.21 11.30
N VAL A 349 8.44 -26.13 10.30
CA VAL A 349 7.09 -25.57 10.48
C VAL A 349 6.33 -26.38 11.55
N ALA A 350 6.38 -27.71 11.48
CA ALA A 350 5.73 -28.59 12.48
C ALA A 350 6.28 -28.36 13.89
N ARG A 351 7.60 -28.19 14.06
CA ARG A 351 8.21 -27.87 15.37
C ARG A 351 7.71 -26.52 15.90
N GLN A 352 7.61 -25.50 15.04
CA GLN A 352 7.07 -24.19 15.45
C GLN A 352 5.60 -24.27 15.84
N ILE A 353 4.78 -25.02 15.09
CA ILE A 353 3.37 -25.29 15.44
C ILE A 353 3.29 -25.89 16.84
N ARG A 354 4.05 -26.95 17.11
CA ARG A 354 4.07 -27.62 18.42
C ARG A 354 4.49 -26.70 19.55
N ALA A 355 5.53 -25.89 19.33
CA ALA A 355 6.01 -24.93 20.33
C ALA A 355 4.93 -23.88 20.67
N ILE A 356 4.17 -23.41 19.68
CA ILE A 356 3.04 -22.49 19.89
C ILE A 356 1.92 -23.19 20.67
N GLU A 357 1.52 -24.40 20.27
CA GLU A 357 0.42 -25.14 20.91
C GLU A 357 0.73 -25.55 22.36
N GLU A 358 1.99 -25.74 22.70
CA GLU A 358 2.45 -26.08 24.05
C GLU A 358 2.58 -24.84 24.96
N THR A 359 2.74 -23.65 24.40
CA THR A 359 3.00 -22.43 25.17
C THR A 359 1.83 -21.44 25.19
N ASP A 360 0.97 -21.41 24.16
CA ASP A 360 -0.14 -20.46 24.12
C ASP A 360 -1.25 -20.84 25.11
N PRO A 361 -1.69 -19.91 25.97
CA PRO A 361 -2.70 -20.17 27.01
C PRO A 361 -4.06 -20.64 26.48
N ASN A 362 -4.40 -20.31 25.23
CA ASN A 362 -5.66 -20.69 24.59
C ASN A 362 -5.57 -22.05 23.87
N LEU A 363 -4.35 -22.58 23.67
CA LEU A 363 -4.11 -23.79 22.87
C LEU A 363 -3.57 -24.95 23.72
N LYS A 364 -2.84 -24.64 24.77
CA LYS A 364 -2.17 -25.63 25.62
C LYS A 364 -3.14 -26.66 26.17
N GLY A 365 -2.86 -27.95 25.90
CA GLY A 365 -3.66 -29.05 26.37
C GLY A 365 -5.00 -29.25 25.67
N ARG A 366 -5.30 -28.43 24.64
CA ARG A 366 -6.56 -28.52 23.86
C ARG A 366 -6.45 -29.58 22.77
N ARG A 367 -7.59 -30.20 22.45
CA ARG A 367 -7.71 -30.97 21.22
C ARG A 367 -7.83 -30.02 20.05
N ILE A 368 -6.96 -30.16 19.06
CA ILE A 368 -6.89 -29.28 17.88
C ILE A 368 -7.13 -30.13 16.63
N THR A 369 -8.13 -29.76 15.84
CA THR A 369 -8.42 -30.36 14.53
C THR A 369 -7.63 -29.61 13.47
N GLY A 370 -6.74 -30.30 12.72
CA GLY A 370 -5.97 -29.70 11.63
C GLY A 370 -6.63 -29.87 10.28
N ILE A 371 -6.72 -28.81 9.50
CA ILE A 371 -7.22 -28.80 8.12
C ILE A 371 -6.18 -28.09 7.25
N ALA A 372 -5.84 -28.69 6.10
CA ALA A 372 -4.77 -28.14 5.27
C ALA A 372 -5.06 -28.26 3.78
N ASP A 373 -4.29 -27.49 3.00
CA ASP A 373 -4.26 -27.62 1.54
C ASP A 373 -4.15 -29.09 1.12
N PRO A 374 -5.05 -29.61 0.27
CA PRO A 374 -4.95 -30.98 -0.24
C PRO A 374 -3.61 -31.33 -0.89
N SER A 375 -2.88 -30.36 -1.44
CA SER A 375 -1.58 -30.59 -2.08
C SER A 375 -0.52 -31.19 -1.15
N ILE A 376 -0.60 -30.94 0.18
CA ILE A 376 0.37 -31.48 1.15
C ILE A 376 0.29 -32.99 1.33
N PHE A 377 -0.78 -33.65 0.85
CA PHE A 377 -0.99 -35.10 0.91
C PHE A 377 -0.43 -35.82 -0.31
N ALA A 378 0.01 -35.09 -1.34
CA ALA A 378 0.58 -35.69 -2.56
C ALA A 378 1.86 -36.46 -2.26
N LYS A 379 1.99 -37.65 -2.88
CA LYS A 379 3.13 -38.59 -2.73
C LYS A 379 3.79 -38.81 -4.07
N ASP A 380 4.66 -37.90 -4.49
CA ASP A 380 5.30 -38.04 -5.80
C ASP A 380 6.53 -38.97 -5.78
N ARG A 381 7.43 -38.83 -4.81
CA ARG A 381 8.67 -39.63 -4.67
C ARG A 381 9.14 -39.77 -3.24
N GLY A 382 8.24 -39.99 -2.26
CA GLY A 382 8.60 -40.07 -0.87
C GLY A 382 7.43 -39.83 0.08
N PRO A 383 7.69 -39.62 1.38
CA PRO A 383 6.66 -39.27 2.34
C PRO A 383 6.09 -37.89 1.96
N SER A 384 4.77 -37.73 2.04
CA SER A 384 4.11 -36.44 1.82
C SER A 384 4.53 -35.42 2.90
N ILE A 385 4.24 -34.15 2.64
CA ILE A 385 4.41 -33.07 3.64
C ILE A 385 3.59 -33.41 4.89
N ALA A 386 2.34 -33.85 4.72
CA ALA A 386 1.47 -34.28 5.81
C ALA A 386 2.07 -35.46 6.61
N ASP A 387 2.63 -36.48 5.94
CA ASP A 387 3.33 -37.60 6.62
C ASP A 387 4.55 -37.12 7.41
N THR A 388 5.30 -36.15 6.88
CA THR A 388 6.47 -35.58 7.56
C THR A 388 6.08 -34.83 8.83
N MET A 389 5.00 -34.02 8.76
CA MET A 389 4.50 -33.28 9.92
C MET A 389 3.84 -34.19 10.96
N ALA A 390 3.15 -35.25 10.51
CA ALA A 390 2.54 -36.26 11.41
C ALA A 390 3.56 -36.99 12.30
N LYS A 391 4.77 -37.25 11.79
CA LYS A 391 5.87 -37.83 12.60
C LYS A 391 6.30 -36.93 13.76
N LEU A 392 5.99 -35.65 13.69
CA LEU A 392 6.26 -34.65 14.73
C LEU A 392 5.00 -34.30 15.55
N GLY A 393 3.93 -35.10 15.43
CA GLY A 393 2.70 -34.93 16.19
C GLY A 393 1.76 -33.85 15.66
N VAL A 394 1.94 -33.39 14.43
CA VAL A 394 1.07 -32.40 13.77
C VAL A 394 0.27 -33.10 12.68
N TYR A 395 -1.03 -33.29 12.94
CA TYR A 395 -1.93 -34.05 12.06
C TYR A 395 -2.83 -33.10 11.28
N TRP A 396 -3.13 -33.47 10.02
CA TRP A 396 -3.96 -32.72 9.10
C TRP A 396 -5.02 -33.60 8.45
N ALA A 397 -6.18 -33.01 8.16
CA ALA A 397 -7.16 -33.52 7.23
C ALA A 397 -7.16 -32.65 5.96
N PRO A 398 -7.45 -33.18 4.78
CA PRO A 398 -7.53 -32.39 3.56
C PRO A 398 -8.70 -31.42 3.63
N GLY A 399 -8.44 -30.15 3.28
CA GLY A 399 -9.44 -29.12 3.15
C GLY A 399 -10.23 -29.23 1.85
N ASP A 400 -11.41 -28.61 1.81
CA ASP A 400 -12.19 -28.46 0.59
C ASP A 400 -11.60 -27.32 -0.26
N ASN A 401 -11.23 -27.61 -1.51
CA ASN A 401 -10.57 -26.68 -2.40
C ASN A 401 -11.49 -25.95 -3.38
N HIS A 402 -12.80 -25.95 -3.18
CA HIS A 402 -13.74 -25.19 -4.00
C HIS A 402 -13.63 -23.70 -3.73
N ARG A 403 -12.83 -22.99 -4.56
CA ARG A 403 -12.44 -21.59 -4.33
C ARG A 403 -13.62 -20.62 -4.27
N ILE A 404 -14.54 -20.69 -5.26
CA ILE A 404 -15.70 -19.80 -5.32
C ILE A 404 -16.64 -20.00 -4.11
N ALA A 405 -16.96 -21.27 -3.78
CA ALA A 405 -17.76 -21.57 -2.60
C ALA A 405 -17.11 -21.08 -1.30
N GLY A 406 -15.80 -21.29 -1.18
CA GLY A 406 -15.03 -20.81 -0.04
C GLY A 406 -15.00 -19.27 0.08
N LYS A 407 -14.82 -18.55 -1.04
CA LYS A 407 -14.96 -17.08 -1.07
C LYS A 407 -16.32 -16.63 -0.57
N MET A 408 -17.40 -17.29 -0.99
CA MET A 408 -18.76 -16.96 -0.53
C MET A 408 -18.94 -17.21 0.98
N GLN A 409 -18.25 -18.19 1.57
CA GLN A 409 -18.27 -18.38 3.03
C GLN A 409 -17.63 -17.21 3.79
N TYR A 410 -16.60 -16.55 3.22
CA TYR A 410 -16.09 -15.30 3.79
C TYR A 410 -17.17 -14.20 3.79
N HIS A 411 -17.82 -13.95 2.65
CA HIS A 411 -18.87 -12.93 2.55
C HIS A 411 -19.99 -13.18 3.55
N TYR A 412 -20.50 -14.43 3.64
CA TYR A 412 -21.61 -14.76 4.56
C TYR A 412 -21.20 -14.61 6.03
N ARG A 413 -19.97 -14.96 6.38
CA ARG A 413 -19.49 -14.87 7.75
C ARG A 413 -19.10 -13.45 8.14
N MET A 414 -18.54 -12.67 7.21
CA MET A 414 -18.21 -11.26 7.44
C MET A 414 -19.44 -10.34 7.44
N ALA A 415 -20.58 -10.79 6.92
CA ALA A 415 -21.81 -10.00 6.92
C ALA A 415 -22.24 -9.65 8.35
N PHE A 416 -22.42 -8.36 8.62
CA PHE A 416 -23.00 -7.86 9.86
C PHE A 416 -24.51 -8.04 9.89
N ASP A 417 -25.05 -8.36 11.06
CA ASP A 417 -26.50 -8.32 11.34
C ASP A 417 -26.95 -6.91 11.80
N GLU A 418 -28.22 -6.77 12.13
CA GLU A 418 -28.83 -5.52 12.59
C GLU A 418 -28.22 -4.96 13.89
N HIS A 419 -27.54 -5.81 14.67
CA HIS A 419 -26.82 -5.44 15.88
C HIS A 419 -25.33 -5.20 15.65
N GLY A 420 -24.89 -5.25 14.39
CA GLY A 420 -23.48 -5.10 14.02
C GLY A 420 -22.61 -6.31 14.37
N ARG A 421 -23.19 -7.51 14.54
CA ARG A 421 -22.47 -8.74 14.85
C ARG A 421 -22.16 -9.53 13.60
N SER A 422 -20.94 -10.05 13.52
CA SER A 422 -20.45 -10.92 12.46
C SER A 422 -20.40 -12.38 12.93
N MET A 423 -20.25 -13.33 11.99
CA MET A 423 -19.93 -14.73 12.28
C MET A 423 -18.45 -15.06 12.10
N PHE A 424 -17.62 -14.02 11.96
CA PHE A 424 -16.17 -14.14 11.84
C PHE A 424 -15.47 -12.97 12.50
N TYR A 425 -14.58 -13.24 13.43
CA TYR A 425 -13.75 -12.26 14.12
C TYR A 425 -12.28 -12.62 14.08
N VAL A 426 -11.43 -11.61 14.15
CA VAL A 426 -9.98 -11.73 14.13
C VAL A 426 -9.41 -10.99 15.33
N PHE A 427 -8.60 -11.67 16.13
CA PHE A 427 -7.89 -11.02 17.22
C PHE A 427 -6.86 -10.03 16.67
N LYS A 428 -6.73 -8.87 17.28
CA LYS A 428 -5.80 -7.79 16.86
C LYS A 428 -4.32 -8.20 16.80
N ASN A 429 -3.95 -9.32 17.40
CA ASN A 429 -2.60 -9.90 17.31
C ASN A 429 -2.39 -10.70 16.02
N CYS A 430 -3.44 -11.03 15.26
CA CYS A 430 -3.35 -11.63 13.93
C CYS A 430 -3.09 -10.56 12.86
N LYS A 431 -1.93 -9.96 12.93
CA LYS A 431 -1.55 -8.78 12.13
C LYS A 431 -1.45 -9.08 10.64
N GLU A 432 -0.99 -10.28 10.30
CA GLU A 432 -0.80 -10.66 8.90
C GLU A 432 -2.15 -10.90 8.19
N PHE A 433 -3.13 -11.49 8.87
CA PHE A 433 -4.49 -11.56 8.36
C PHE A 433 -5.08 -10.18 8.09
N ILE A 434 -4.98 -9.29 9.10
CA ILE A 434 -5.50 -7.91 9.03
C ILE A 434 -4.82 -7.13 7.90
N ARG A 435 -3.56 -7.42 7.61
CA ARG A 435 -2.78 -6.79 6.55
C ARG A 435 -3.12 -7.33 5.16
N THR A 436 -3.31 -8.63 4.99
CA THR A 436 -3.39 -9.26 3.67
C THR A 436 -4.81 -9.42 3.16
N VAL A 437 -5.68 -10.09 3.92
CA VAL A 437 -7.00 -10.52 3.45
C VAL A 437 -7.91 -9.34 3.01
N PRO A 438 -7.98 -8.22 3.75
CA PRO A 438 -8.81 -7.09 3.34
C PRO A 438 -8.36 -6.39 2.06
N ASN A 439 -7.09 -6.58 1.69
CA ASN A 439 -6.47 -5.92 0.54
C ASN A 439 -6.51 -6.76 -0.75
N LEU A 440 -7.11 -7.94 -0.71
CA LEU A 440 -7.25 -8.80 -1.88
C LEU A 440 -8.19 -8.21 -2.91
N VAL A 441 -7.79 -8.31 -4.18
CA VAL A 441 -8.59 -7.88 -5.33
C VAL A 441 -9.01 -9.08 -6.18
N TYR A 442 -10.05 -8.90 -6.99
CA TYR A 442 -10.49 -9.87 -7.97
C TYR A 442 -9.44 -10.09 -9.05
N ASP A 443 -9.35 -11.31 -9.58
CA ASP A 443 -8.52 -11.61 -10.75
C ASP A 443 -9.07 -10.91 -11.99
N GLU A 444 -8.20 -10.33 -12.81
CA GLU A 444 -8.59 -9.59 -14.03
C GLU A 444 -9.22 -10.50 -15.11
N LYS A 445 -8.88 -11.78 -15.09
CA LYS A 445 -9.36 -12.77 -16.08
C LYS A 445 -10.53 -13.58 -15.56
N ASP A 446 -10.54 -13.87 -14.26
CA ASP A 446 -11.61 -14.56 -13.57
C ASP A 446 -12.17 -13.64 -12.47
N VAL A 447 -13.10 -12.78 -12.87
CA VAL A 447 -13.73 -11.78 -11.98
C VAL A 447 -14.54 -12.41 -10.82
N GLU A 448 -14.70 -13.71 -10.82
CA GLU A 448 -15.36 -14.46 -9.73
C GLU A 448 -14.37 -15.02 -8.71
N ASP A 449 -13.06 -14.96 -8.95
CA ASP A 449 -12.04 -15.44 -8.01
C ASP A 449 -11.10 -14.31 -7.55
N VAL A 450 -10.33 -14.60 -6.51
CA VAL A 450 -9.27 -13.73 -5.97
C VAL A 450 -8.03 -13.87 -6.85
N ASP A 451 -7.34 -12.75 -7.14
CA ASP A 451 -6.06 -12.78 -7.87
C ASP A 451 -4.98 -13.50 -7.05
N THR A 452 -4.59 -14.68 -7.51
CA THR A 452 -3.59 -15.55 -6.88
C THR A 452 -2.13 -15.05 -7.04
N LYS A 453 -1.91 -13.97 -7.78
CA LYS A 453 -0.58 -13.32 -7.84
C LYS A 453 -0.31 -12.46 -6.63
N GLN A 454 -1.33 -12.14 -5.86
CA GLN A 454 -1.23 -11.40 -4.61
C GLN A 454 -0.77 -12.28 -3.46
N GLU A 455 -0.75 -11.74 -2.27
CA GLU A 455 -0.40 -12.43 -1.03
C GLU A 455 -1.66 -13.08 -0.44
N ASP A 456 -2.13 -14.17 -1.07
CA ASP A 456 -3.40 -14.85 -0.78
C ASP A 456 -3.28 -16.07 0.17
N HIS A 457 -2.09 -16.37 0.66
CA HIS A 457 -1.81 -17.58 1.45
C HIS A 457 -2.63 -17.68 2.75
N ILE A 458 -2.86 -16.56 3.43
CA ILE A 458 -3.72 -16.51 4.64
C ILE A 458 -5.19 -16.68 4.25
N TYR A 459 -5.59 -16.13 3.12
CA TYR A 459 -6.93 -16.32 2.58
C TYR A 459 -7.20 -17.80 2.28
N ASP A 460 -6.29 -18.47 1.58
CA ASP A 460 -6.45 -19.90 1.25
C ASP A 460 -6.45 -20.78 2.50
N GLU A 461 -5.53 -20.56 3.44
CA GLU A 461 -5.50 -21.26 4.72
C GLU A 461 -6.82 -21.12 5.50
N CYS A 462 -7.32 -19.89 5.66
CA CYS A 462 -8.57 -19.64 6.36
C CYS A 462 -9.78 -20.19 5.57
N ARG A 463 -9.77 -20.13 4.24
CA ARG A 463 -10.81 -20.68 3.37
C ARG A 463 -11.04 -22.17 3.65
N TYR A 464 -9.99 -22.98 3.83
CA TYR A 464 -10.13 -24.39 4.20
C TYR A 464 -10.86 -24.56 5.53
N VAL A 465 -10.57 -23.70 6.50
CA VAL A 465 -11.27 -23.73 7.80
C VAL A 465 -12.73 -23.32 7.66
N LEU A 466 -13.06 -22.26 6.91
CA LEU A 466 -14.43 -21.81 6.70
C LEU A 466 -15.26 -22.89 5.96
N MET A 467 -14.67 -23.56 4.99
CA MET A 467 -15.32 -24.65 4.24
C MET A 467 -15.59 -25.89 5.11
N SER A 468 -14.88 -26.09 6.19
CA SER A 468 -15.18 -27.16 7.17
C SER A 468 -16.41 -26.88 8.05
N ARG A 469 -16.93 -25.64 8.02
CA ARG A 469 -18.02 -25.14 8.86
C ARG A 469 -18.94 -24.23 8.04
N ILE A 470 -19.54 -24.76 6.97
CA ILE A 470 -20.41 -24.00 6.06
C ILE A 470 -21.61 -23.41 6.81
N ILE A 471 -21.92 -22.15 6.55
CA ILE A 471 -23.15 -21.49 7.02
C ILE A 471 -24.05 -21.07 5.87
N ALA A 472 -25.32 -20.83 6.18
CA ALA A 472 -26.28 -20.30 5.22
C ALA A 472 -25.97 -18.85 4.82
N ILE A 473 -26.53 -18.42 3.70
CA ILE A 473 -26.39 -17.07 3.16
C ILE A 473 -26.83 -16.03 4.20
N ARG A 474 -25.99 -15.02 4.39
CA ARG A 474 -26.29 -13.85 5.22
C ARG A 474 -26.16 -12.58 4.38
N LYS A 475 -27.09 -11.65 4.57
CA LYS A 475 -27.02 -10.32 3.96
C LYS A 475 -26.28 -9.37 4.91
N ASN A 476 -25.33 -8.64 4.37
CA ASN A 476 -24.63 -7.60 5.14
C ASN A 476 -25.56 -6.40 5.42
N ILE A 477 -25.56 -5.93 6.66
CA ILE A 477 -26.24 -4.70 7.08
C ILE A 477 -25.16 -3.67 7.37
N GLU A 478 -25.30 -2.49 6.84
CA GLU A 478 -24.35 -1.41 7.06
C GLU A 478 -24.64 -0.72 8.41
N LYS A 479 -23.55 -0.26 9.07
CA LYS A 479 -23.68 0.53 10.30
C LYS A 479 -24.57 1.74 10.01
N PRO A 480 -25.66 1.95 10.78
CA PRO A 480 -26.47 3.13 10.62
C PRO A 480 -25.60 4.38 10.80
N LEU A 481 -25.69 5.31 9.85
CA LEU A 481 -25.06 6.61 10.02
C LEU A 481 -25.66 7.28 11.28
N PRO A 482 -24.85 7.95 12.11
CA PRO A 482 -25.40 8.81 13.15
C PRO A 482 -26.43 9.75 12.50
N LEU A 483 -27.61 9.85 13.09
CA LEU A 483 -28.57 10.86 12.68
C LEU A 483 -27.83 12.20 12.78
N GLU A 484 -27.59 12.84 11.63
CA GLU A 484 -27.04 14.20 11.62
C GLU A 484 -28.01 15.06 12.43
N ASP A 485 -27.51 15.59 13.54
CA ASP A 485 -28.30 16.52 14.35
C ASP A 485 -28.57 17.76 13.48
N PRO A 486 -29.85 18.08 13.13
CA PRO A 486 -30.15 19.25 12.34
C PRO A 486 -29.54 20.54 12.89
N LEU A 487 -29.25 20.58 14.20
CA LEU A 487 -28.58 21.68 14.89
C LEU A 487 -27.07 21.79 14.52
N ASP A 488 -26.40 20.70 14.15
CA ASP A 488 -24.99 20.72 13.73
C ASP A 488 -24.82 21.37 12.34
N LEU A 489 -25.77 21.18 11.42
CA LEU A 489 -25.79 21.90 10.14
C LEU A 489 -25.87 23.42 10.34
N TYR A 490 -26.66 23.88 11.31
CA TYR A 490 -26.72 25.30 11.67
C TYR A 490 -25.47 25.81 12.40
N LYS A 491 -24.71 24.94 13.06
CA LYS A 491 -23.48 25.28 13.76
C LYS A 491 -22.35 25.59 12.77
N GLU A 492 -22.18 24.77 11.74
CA GLU A 492 -21.23 25.05 10.65
C GLU A 492 -21.58 26.32 9.87
N GLU A 493 -22.87 26.57 9.64
CA GLU A 493 -23.31 27.78 8.96
C GLU A 493 -23.10 29.03 9.83
N ARG A 494 -23.28 28.95 11.15
CA ARG A 494 -22.93 30.00 12.11
C ARG A 494 -21.42 30.25 12.16
N GLU A 495 -20.60 29.23 12.14
CA GLU A 495 -19.14 29.38 12.12
C GLU A 495 -18.65 29.98 10.81
N ARG A 496 -19.24 29.64 9.67
CA ARG A 496 -18.97 30.30 8.40
C ARG A 496 -19.36 31.78 8.43
N ARG A 497 -20.53 32.14 8.94
CA ARG A 497 -20.97 33.53 9.06
C ARG A 497 -20.13 34.34 10.05
N SER A 498 -19.66 33.75 11.15
CA SER A 498 -18.78 34.43 12.11
C SER A 498 -17.37 34.70 11.57
N ARG A 499 -16.89 33.91 10.60
CA ARG A 499 -15.61 34.15 9.90
C ARG A 499 -15.69 35.26 8.85
N VAL A 500 -16.88 35.53 8.31
CA VAL A 500 -17.11 36.58 7.28
C VAL A 500 -17.27 37.97 7.92
N ILE A 501 -17.55 38.07 9.22
CA ILE A 501 -17.78 39.35 9.93
C ILE A 501 -16.51 39.91 10.60
N ARG A 502 -15.33 39.29 10.40
CA ARG A 502 -14.04 39.84 10.85
C ARG A 502 -13.19 40.22 9.64
N VAL A 503 -13.57 41.31 8.97
CA VAL A 503 -12.71 42.12 8.10
C VAL A 503 -12.71 43.53 8.67
#